data_f4ade9803af766b39d29a49a1c336859
#
_entry.id   f4ade9803af766b39d29a49a1c336859
#
_cell.length_a   1.000
_cell.length_b   1.000
_cell.length_c   1.000
_cell.angle_alpha   90.00
_cell.angle_beta   90.00
_cell.angle_gamma   90.00
#
_symmetry.space_group_name_H-M   'P 1'
#
loop_
_entity.id
_entity.type
_entity.pdbx_description
1 polymer ?
#
loop_
_entity_poly.entity_id
_entity_poly.type
_entity_poly.pdbx_seq_one_letter_code
_entity_poly.pdbx_strand_id
1 'polypeptide(L)'
;PYSANSLEDAEAVIHDIKISENELRKQQVAGFYRDIELGTPPVTENQLEDKKLQLEGISKDGQEDQYILYEIHTNLDLDGYEDVDSNGNETGIKLPYVITVSQAGNKVLSIRRNYKAEDPKKNKINYFVQFKFLPGTGFYGFGLIHMIGGLTRTATAALRQLLDAGTLANLPAGFKSRGIRVRDDAQPLQPGEFRDVDA
;
A
#
# COMPACT_ATOMS: atom_id res chain seq x y z
N PRO A 1 -2.99 -6.05 13.94
CA PRO A 1 -3.22 -7.11 12.95
C PRO A 1 -2.65 -8.46 13.36
N TYR A 2 -1.71 -8.55 14.31
CA TYR A 2 -1.14 -9.85 14.70
C TYR A 2 -2.09 -10.71 15.54
N SER A 3 -3.09 -10.12 16.18
CA SER A 3 -4.09 -10.80 17.01
C SER A 3 -5.37 -11.16 16.25
N ALA A 4 -5.60 -10.57 15.07
CA ALA A 4 -6.79 -10.80 14.27
C ALA A 4 -6.49 -11.70 13.08
N ASN A 5 -7.35 -12.67 12.79
CA ASN A 5 -7.25 -13.53 11.61
C ASN A 5 -8.04 -12.99 10.42
N SER A 6 -9.04 -12.17 10.68
CA SER A 6 -9.90 -11.53 9.67
C SER A 6 -10.31 -10.13 10.10
N LEU A 7 -10.92 -9.36 9.18
CA LEU A 7 -11.54 -8.07 9.51
C LEU A 7 -12.76 -8.22 10.43
N GLU A 8 -13.42 -9.35 10.39
CA GLU A 8 -14.59 -9.64 11.24
C GLU A 8 -14.19 -9.83 12.69
N ASP A 9 -13.05 -10.52 12.93
CA ASP A 9 -12.52 -10.81 14.26
C ASP A 9 -11.73 -9.62 14.85
N ALA A 10 -11.47 -8.60 14.05
CA ALA A 10 -10.71 -7.43 14.50
C ALA A 10 -11.54 -6.63 15.52
N GLU A 11 -10.92 -6.30 16.66
CA GLU A 11 -11.51 -5.46 17.70
C GLU A 11 -11.78 -4.04 17.19
N ALA A 12 -10.88 -3.51 16.37
CA ALA A 12 -11.04 -2.22 15.70
C ALA A 12 -10.55 -2.29 14.25
N VAL A 13 -11.30 -1.62 13.36
CA VAL A 13 -10.92 -1.42 11.96
C VAL A 13 -10.85 0.06 11.70
N ILE A 14 -9.72 0.54 11.19
CA ILE A 14 -9.50 1.96 10.86
C ILE A 14 -9.42 2.07 9.34
N HIS A 15 -10.25 2.93 8.78
CA HIS A 15 -10.28 3.27 7.37
C HIS A 15 -9.75 4.68 7.16
N ASP A 16 -8.69 4.83 6.37
CA ASP A 16 -8.09 6.12 6.03
C ASP A 16 -8.83 6.70 4.83
N ILE A 17 -9.43 7.88 5.03
CA ILE A 17 -10.16 8.60 3.98
C ILE A 17 -9.41 9.88 3.67
N LYS A 18 -9.01 10.06 2.41
CA LYS A 18 -8.46 11.32 1.90
C LYS A 18 -9.59 12.13 1.27
N ILE A 19 -9.79 13.35 1.73
CA ILE A 19 -10.88 14.22 1.31
C ILE A 19 -10.36 15.64 1.05
N SER A 20 -10.83 16.27 -0.04
CA SER A 20 -10.53 17.68 -0.30
C SER A 20 -11.29 18.61 0.66
N GLU A 21 -10.78 19.82 0.84
CA GLU A 21 -11.42 20.82 1.71
C GLU A 21 -12.86 21.09 1.31
N ASN A 22 -13.12 21.24 0.00
CA ASN A 22 -14.45 21.48 -0.51
C ASN A 22 -15.43 20.34 -0.21
N GLU A 23 -14.99 19.09 -0.37
CA GLU A 23 -15.86 17.94 -0.09
C GLU A 23 -16.10 17.79 1.41
N LEU A 24 -15.08 18.02 2.23
CA LEU A 24 -15.23 18.07 3.68
C LEU A 24 -16.26 19.12 4.10
N ARG A 25 -16.18 20.32 3.52
CA ARG A 25 -17.13 21.40 3.80
C ARG A 25 -18.56 21.05 3.38
N LYS A 26 -18.74 20.40 2.24
CA LYS A 26 -20.05 19.89 1.82
C LYS A 26 -20.64 18.92 2.85
N GLN A 27 -19.83 18.00 3.37
CA GLN A 27 -20.28 17.04 4.39
C GLN A 27 -20.63 17.73 5.73
N GLN A 28 -19.91 18.80 6.09
CA GLN A 28 -20.24 19.61 7.27
C GLN A 28 -21.57 20.36 7.07
N VAL A 29 -21.76 21.02 5.93
CA VAL A 29 -23.00 21.75 5.60
C VAL A 29 -24.20 20.79 5.52
N ALA A 30 -23.98 19.58 5.01
CA ALA A 30 -25.01 18.53 4.97
C ALA A 30 -25.36 17.95 6.35
N GLY A 31 -24.61 18.33 7.41
CA GLY A 31 -24.83 17.83 8.77
C GLY A 31 -24.30 16.41 9.01
N PHE A 32 -23.53 15.87 8.06
CA PHE A 32 -22.94 14.56 8.20
C PHE A 32 -21.72 14.58 9.16
N TYR A 33 -20.93 15.65 9.06
CA TYR A 33 -19.84 15.96 9.99
C TYR A 33 -20.18 17.21 10.81
N ARG A 34 -19.60 17.31 11.99
CA ARG A 34 -19.69 18.52 12.81
C ARG A 34 -19.03 19.69 12.10
N ASP A 35 -19.66 20.86 12.14
CA ASP A 35 -19.11 22.12 11.61
C ASP A 35 -18.08 22.69 12.58
N ILE A 36 -16.82 22.28 12.40
CA ILE A 36 -15.67 22.72 13.19
C ILE A 36 -14.50 23.02 12.29
N GLU A 37 -13.74 24.05 12.60
CA GLU A 37 -12.49 24.33 11.90
C GLU A 37 -11.43 23.29 12.25
N LEU A 38 -10.80 22.72 11.23
CA LEU A 38 -9.81 21.66 11.41
C LEU A 38 -8.36 22.18 11.36
N GLY A 39 -8.16 23.45 10.95
CA GLY A 39 -6.83 23.99 10.70
C GLY A 39 -6.27 23.51 9.34
N THR A 40 -4.98 23.74 9.12
CA THR A 40 -4.31 23.35 7.88
C THR A 40 -4.12 21.84 7.83
N PRO A 41 -4.36 21.19 6.67
CA PRO A 41 -4.07 19.77 6.50
C PRO A 41 -2.59 19.49 6.81
N PRO A 42 -2.27 18.44 7.55
CA PRO A 42 -0.88 18.09 7.81
C PRO A 42 -0.23 17.61 6.51
N VAL A 43 0.91 18.18 6.16
CA VAL A 43 1.74 17.69 5.05
C VAL A 43 2.34 16.36 5.50
N THR A 44 1.78 15.27 5.02
CA THR A 44 2.33 13.94 5.30
C THR A 44 3.37 13.61 4.25
N GLU A 45 4.64 13.72 4.59
CA GLU A 45 5.73 13.21 3.76
C GLU A 45 5.71 11.67 3.79
N ASN A 46 5.11 11.07 2.79
CA ASN A 46 5.14 9.63 2.61
C ASN A 46 6.14 9.27 1.51
N GLN A 47 7.35 8.86 1.89
CA GLN A 47 8.43 8.50 0.96
C GLN A 47 8.03 7.41 -0.05
N LEU A 48 7.10 6.51 0.31
CA LEU A 48 6.61 5.48 -0.60
C LEU A 48 5.66 6.06 -1.64
N GLU A 49 4.79 6.99 -1.23
CA GLU A 49 3.86 7.68 -2.10
C GLU A 49 4.62 8.60 -3.07
N ASP A 50 5.66 9.28 -2.58
CA ASP A 50 6.55 10.11 -3.40
C ASP A 50 7.28 9.31 -4.47
N LYS A 51 7.82 8.14 -4.11
CA LYS A 51 8.45 7.24 -5.08
C LYS A 51 7.45 6.69 -6.09
N LYS A 52 6.23 6.40 -5.68
CA LYS A 52 5.17 5.93 -6.57
C LYS A 52 4.81 7.01 -7.59
N LEU A 53 4.56 8.24 -7.14
CA LEU A 53 4.28 9.39 -8.02
C LEU A 53 5.42 9.64 -8.99
N GLN A 54 6.67 9.58 -8.51
CA GLN A 54 7.86 9.73 -9.36
C GLN A 54 7.95 8.65 -10.44
N LEU A 55 7.64 7.38 -10.10
CA LEU A 55 7.62 6.28 -11.07
C LEU A 55 6.48 6.42 -12.09
N GLU A 56 5.36 6.99 -11.69
CA GLU A 56 4.21 7.28 -12.54
C GLU A 56 4.40 8.57 -13.36
N GLY A 57 5.49 9.33 -13.13
CA GLY A 57 5.77 10.58 -13.81
C GLY A 57 4.83 11.74 -13.41
N ILE A 58 4.19 11.62 -12.25
CA ILE A 58 3.26 12.62 -11.72
C ILE A 58 4.02 13.58 -10.81
N SER A 59 3.91 14.90 -11.08
CA SER A 59 4.45 15.92 -10.18
C SER A 59 3.49 16.20 -9.03
N LYS A 60 4.04 16.40 -7.83
CA LYS A 60 3.25 16.85 -6.67
C LYS A 60 2.78 18.31 -6.78
N ASP A 61 3.41 19.09 -7.66
CA ASP A 61 3.06 20.50 -7.86
C ASP A 61 1.63 20.58 -8.42
N GLY A 62 0.70 21.11 -7.63
CA GLY A 62 -0.71 21.28 -7.98
C GLY A 62 -1.66 20.24 -7.39
N GLN A 63 -1.21 19.32 -6.57
CA GLN A 63 -2.12 18.53 -5.73
C GLN A 63 -2.68 19.43 -4.62
N GLU A 64 -4.01 19.51 -4.56
CA GLU A 64 -4.70 20.17 -3.45
C GLU A 64 -4.35 19.44 -2.14
N ASP A 65 -4.10 20.21 -1.07
CA ASP A 65 -3.92 19.67 0.26
C ASP A 65 -5.18 18.90 0.68
N GLN A 66 -5.00 17.62 0.98
CA GLN A 66 -6.10 16.74 1.38
C GLN A 66 -6.11 16.54 2.89
N TYR A 67 -7.30 16.61 3.48
CA TYR A 67 -7.52 16.18 4.85
C TYR A 67 -7.52 14.66 4.92
N ILE A 68 -6.84 14.13 5.92
CA ILE A 68 -6.88 12.70 6.24
C ILE A 68 -7.84 12.51 7.40
N LEU A 69 -8.88 11.72 7.17
CA LEU A 69 -9.87 11.35 8.17
C LEU A 69 -9.70 9.86 8.50
N TYR A 70 -9.76 9.53 9.77
CA TYR A 70 -9.76 8.16 10.27
C TYR A 70 -11.18 7.78 10.65
N GLU A 71 -11.76 6.85 9.92
CA GLU A 71 -13.04 6.24 10.26
C GLU A 71 -12.78 4.96 11.05
N ILE A 72 -13.07 5.00 12.35
CA ILE A 72 -12.73 3.97 13.31
C ILE A 72 -13.99 3.18 13.64
N HIS A 73 -14.04 1.91 13.26
CA HIS A 73 -15.09 0.97 13.60
C HIS A 73 -14.65 0.15 14.81
N THR A 74 -15.27 0.37 15.96
CA THR A 74 -14.90 -0.28 17.21
C THR A 74 -16.07 -0.39 18.18
N ASN A 75 -15.93 -1.20 19.22
CA ASN A 75 -16.90 -1.31 20.28
C ASN A 75 -16.52 -0.39 21.43
N LEU A 76 -17.43 0.49 21.84
CA LEU A 76 -17.20 1.46 22.92
C LEU A 76 -18.36 1.46 23.89
N ASP A 77 -18.05 1.76 25.12
CA ASP A 77 -18.98 2.19 26.15
C ASP A 77 -18.83 3.71 26.27
N LEU A 78 -19.88 4.44 25.88
CA LEU A 78 -19.86 5.91 25.82
C LEU A 78 -20.77 6.47 26.90
N ASP A 79 -20.24 7.38 27.72
CA ASP A 79 -20.96 8.06 28.77
C ASP A 79 -22.24 8.73 28.24
N GLY A 80 -23.39 8.34 28.79
CA GLY A 80 -24.72 8.83 28.38
C GLY A 80 -25.33 8.10 27.18
N TYR A 81 -24.67 7.06 26.65
CA TYR A 81 -25.13 6.20 25.57
C TYR A 81 -24.88 4.72 25.85
N GLU A 82 -24.79 4.40 27.14
CA GLU A 82 -24.56 3.04 27.65
C GLU A 82 -25.66 2.09 27.22
N ASP A 83 -25.35 0.83 27.13
CA ASP A 83 -26.35 -0.22 26.94
C ASP A 83 -27.11 -0.42 28.27
N VAL A 84 -28.44 -0.41 28.19
CA VAL A 84 -29.30 -0.62 29.38
C VAL A 84 -30.19 -1.83 29.18
N ASP A 85 -30.44 -2.55 30.28
CA ASP A 85 -31.37 -3.66 30.33
C ASP A 85 -32.84 -3.16 30.33
N SER A 86 -33.81 -4.08 30.33
CA SER A 86 -35.24 -3.79 30.39
C SER A 86 -35.65 -3.06 31.69
N ASN A 87 -34.82 -3.07 32.73
CA ASN A 87 -35.05 -2.41 34.00
C ASN A 87 -34.38 -1.04 34.08
N GLY A 88 -33.62 -0.62 33.03
CA GLY A 88 -32.93 0.65 32.99
C GLY A 88 -31.56 0.62 33.66
N ASN A 89 -31.02 -0.55 34.02
CA ASN A 89 -29.68 -0.66 34.57
C ASN A 89 -28.66 -0.79 33.45
N GLU A 90 -27.49 -0.19 33.64
CA GLU A 90 -26.37 -0.30 32.71
C GLU A 90 -25.88 -1.76 32.66
N THR A 91 -25.74 -2.28 31.46
CA THR A 91 -25.28 -3.66 31.24
C THR A 91 -23.76 -3.80 31.19
N GLY A 92 -23.02 -2.69 30.99
CA GLY A 92 -21.57 -2.66 30.79
C GLY A 92 -21.13 -3.28 29.46
N ILE A 93 -22.05 -3.48 28.51
CA ILE A 93 -21.75 -4.00 27.18
C ILE A 93 -21.26 -2.86 26.29
N LYS A 94 -20.07 -3.03 25.68
CA LYS A 94 -19.56 -2.11 24.68
C LYS A 94 -20.34 -2.26 23.37
N LEU A 95 -20.95 -1.16 22.92
CA LEU A 95 -21.72 -1.12 21.68
C LEU A 95 -20.85 -0.78 20.46
N PRO A 96 -21.17 -1.32 19.27
CA PRO A 96 -20.46 -0.97 18.06
C PRO A 96 -20.75 0.47 17.61
N TYR A 97 -19.68 1.26 17.40
CA TYR A 97 -19.73 2.63 16.90
C TYR A 97 -18.78 2.81 15.71
N VAL A 98 -19.09 3.81 14.90
CA VAL A 98 -18.20 4.38 13.88
C VAL A 98 -17.88 5.81 14.30
N ILE A 99 -16.60 6.07 14.51
CA ILE A 99 -16.09 7.39 14.90
C ILE A 99 -15.24 7.92 13.77
N THR A 100 -15.52 9.13 13.31
CA THR A 100 -14.67 9.81 12.33
C THR A 100 -13.87 10.90 13.05
N VAL A 101 -12.53 10.79 12.91
CA VAL A 101 -11.58 11.73 13.54
C VAL A 101 -10.73 12.33 12.42
N SER A 102 -10.52 13.64 12.46
CA SER A 102 -9.56 14.30 11.57
C SER A 102 -8.15 14.19 12.13
N GLN A 103 -7.20 13.84 11.27
CA GLN A 103 -5.77 13.91 11.60
C GLN A 103 -5.35 15.36 11.89
N ALA A 104 -5.91 16.34 11.17
CA ALA A 104 -5.72 17.76 11.44
C ALA A 104 -6.42 18.13 12.78
N GLY A 105 -5.63 18.32 13.82
CA GLY A 105 -6.09 18.75 15.14
C GLY A 105 -6.74 17.66 16.01
N ASN A 106 -6.73 16.38 15.59
CA ASN A 106 -7.30 15.24 16.34
C ASN A 106 -8.74 15.48 16.81
N LYS A 107 -9.56 16.10 15.96
CA LYS A 107 -10.95 16.46 16.30
C LYS A 107 -11.92 15.39 15.81
N VAL A 108 -12.87 15.03 16.67
CA VAL A 108 -13.96 14.12 16.34
C VAL A 108 -14.99 14.86 15.50
N LEU A 109 -15.22 14.35 14.27
CA LEU A 109 -16.18 14.89 13.30
C LEU A 109 -17.55 14.28 13.42
N SER A 110 -17.64 12.98 13.67
CA SER A 110 -18.90 12.28 13.85
C SER A 110 -18.74 11.04 14.73
N ILE A 111 -19.82 10.70 15.43
CA ILE A 111 -19.98 9.42 16.11
C ILE A 111 -21.34 8.85 15.70
N ARG A 112 -21.35 7.63 15.19
CA ARG A 112 -22.56 6.96 14.71
C ARG A 112 -22.65 5.54 15.23
N ARG A 113 -23.85 5.08 15.52
CA ARG A 113 -24.11 3.68 15.89
C ARG A 113 -23.88 2.78 14.69
N ASN A 114 -23.20 1.65 14.92
CA ASN A 114 -22.88 0.67 13.88
C ASN A 114 -23.66 -0.65 14.09
N TYR A 115 -24.93 -0.53 14.47
CA TYR A 115 -25.85 -1.66 14.62
C TYR A 115 -27.27 -1.21 14.24
N LYS A 116 -28.13 -2.18 13.94
CA LYS A 116 -29.54 -1.94 13.65
C LYS A 116 -30.31 -1.79 14.97
N ALA A 117 -31.17 -0.77 15.06
CA ALA A 117 -31.96 -0.52 16.25
C ALA A 117 -32.91 -1.68 16.60
N GLU A 118 -33.36 -2.44 15.59
CA GLU A 118 -34.26 -3.58 15.75
C GLU A 118 -33.53 -4.88 16.17
N ASP A 119 -32.19 -4.89 16.10
CA ASP A 119 -31.40 -6.08 16.49
C ASP A 119 -31.22 -6.13 18.02
N PRO A 120 -31.84 -7.09 18.72
CA PRO A 120 -31.70 -7.21 20.17
C PRO A 120 -30.27 -7.51 20.61
N LYS A 121 -29.47 -8.12 19.74
CA LYS A 121 -28.05 -8.47 20.01
C LYS A 121 -27.10 -7.31 19.68
N LYS A 122 -27.59 -6.25 19.03
CA LYS A 122 -26.78 -5.09 18.61
C LYS A 122 -25.49 -5.50 17.89
N ASN A 123 -25.62 -6.47 16.96
CA ASN A 123 -24.47 -6.98 16.22
C ASN A 123 -23.89 -5.88 15.31
N LYS A 124 -22.55 -5.85 15.25
CA LYS A 124 -21.79 -4.96 14.38
C LYS A 124 -22.17 -5.16 12.91
N ILE A 125 -22.47 -4.08 12.19
CA ILE A 125 -22.64 -4.12 10.75
C ILE A 125 -21.26 -4.12 10.11
N ASN A 126 -20.98 -5.14 9.27
CA ASN A 126 -19.72 -5.25 8.56
C ASN A 126 -19.78 -4.51 7.23
N TYR A 127 -18.97 -3.48 7.07
CA TYR A 127 -18.84 -2.70 5.83
C TYR A 127 -17.65 -3.13 4.98
N PHE A 128 -16.73 -3.91 5.54
CA PHE A 128 -15.49 -4.29 4.89
C PHE A 128 -15.46 -5.79 4.59
N VAL A 129 -15.08 -6.12 3.37
CA VAL A 129 -14.87 -7.50 2.94
C VAL A 129 -13.39 -7.70 2.65
N GLN A 130 -12.79 -8.68 3.32
CA GLN A 130 -11.41 -9.03 3.10
C GLN A 130 -11.30 -10.02 1.93
N PHE A 131 -10.57 -9.62 0.89
CA PHE A 131 -10.23 -10.50 -0.21
C PHE A 131 -8.78 -10.97 -0.08
N LYS A 132 -8.57 -12.30 -0.06
CA LYS A 132 -7.25 -12.93 -0.07
C LYS A 132 -7.11 -13.74 -1.36
N PHE A 133 -6.06 -13.47 -2.15
CA PHE A 133 -5.81 -14.24 -3.38
C PHE A 133 -5.54 -15.71 -3.07
N LEU A 134 -4.63 -15.99 -2.14
CA LEU A 134 -4.43 -17.31 -1.57
C LEU A 134 -4.44 -17.16 -0.04
N PRO A 135 -5.33 -17.88 0.68
CA PRO A 135 -5.39 -17.78 2.13
C PRO A 135 -4.07 -18.21 2.78
N GLY A 136 -3.60 -17.40 3.73
CA GLY A 136 -2.49 -17.74 4.62
C GLY A 136 -3.00 -18.19 5.99
N THR A 137 -2.09 -18.46 6.90
CA THR A 137 -2.40 -18.87 8.27
C THR A 137 -2.79 -17.71 9.19
N GLY A 138 -2.67 -16.45 8.72
CA GLY A 138 -2.96 -15.27 9.51
C GLY A 138 -3.84 -14.26 8.77
N PHE A 139 -3.79 -13.01 9.24
CA PHE A 139 -4.56 -11.91 8.65
C PHE A 139 -4.23 -11.69 7.17
N TYR A 140 -2.96 -11.82 6.79
CA TYR A 140 -2.52 -11.62 5.41
C TYR A 140 -2.53 -12.93 4.64
N GLY A 141 -2.91 -12.87 3.36
CA GLY A 141 -2.79 -13.96 2.41
C GLY A 141 -1.51 -13.86 1.58
N PHE A 142 -1.29 -14.86 0.72
CA PHE A 142 -0.21 -14.86 -0.25
C PHE A 142 -0.66 -14.20 -1.54
N GLY A 143 0.14 -13.26 -2.04
CA GLY A 143 -0.07 -12.62 -3.33
C GLY A 143 0.69 -13.34 -4.45
N LEU A 144 0.43 -12.94 -5.68
CA LEU A 144 1.06 -13.51 -6.87
C LEU A 144 2.60 -13.43 -6.83
N ILE A 145 3.15 -12.35 -6.27
CA ILE A 145 4.61 -12.17 -6.13
C ILE A 145 5.23 -13.28 -5.27
N HIS A 146 4.55 -13.73 -4.22
CA HIS A 146 5.04 -14.82 -3.38
C HIS A 146 5.14 -16.14 -4.16
N MET A 147 4.23 -16.35 -5.13
CA MET A 147 4.19 -17.58 -5.92
C MET A 147 5.21 -17.58 -7.05
N ILE A 148 5.29 -16.51 -7.82
CA ILE A 148 6.11 -16.47 -9.05
C ILE A 148 7.40 -15.64 -8.92
N GLY A 149 7.60 -14.92 -7.83
CA GLY A 149 8.76 -14.04 -7.65
C GLY A 149 10.10 -14.76 -7.77
N GLY A 150 10.19 -15.97 -7.23
CA GLY A 150 11.37 -16.84 -7.37
C GLY A 150 11.66 -17.19 -8.82
N LEU A 151 10.65 -17.61 -9.58
CA LEU A 151 10.76 -17.96 -11.00
C LEU A 151 11.15 -16.75 -11.85
N THR A 152 10.53 -15.60 -11.60
CA THR A 152 10.86 -14.34 -12.30
C THR A 152 12.31 -13.93 -12.05
N ARG A 153 12.79 -14.04 -10.81
CA ARG A 153 14.20 -13.76 -10.46
C ARG A 153 15.16 -14.70 -11.19
N THR A 154 14.85 -15.99 -11.22
CA THR A 154 15.66 -17.00 -11.93
C THR A 154 15.68 -16.75 -13.44
N ALA A 155 14.52 -16.49 -14.06
CA ALA A 155 14.42 -16.16 -15.48
C ALA A 155 15.22 -14.89 -15.83
N THR A 156 15.14 -13.85 -15.00
CA THR A 156 15.90 -12.61 -15.20
C THR A 156 17.41 -12.87 -15.08
N ALA A 157 17.86 -13.68 -14.12
CA ALA A 157 19.25 -14.03 -13.97
C ALA A 157 19.77 -14.85 -15.16
N ALA A 158 19.02 -15.84 -15.62
CA ALA A 158 19.37 -16.63 -16.80
C ALA A 158 19.47 -15.77 -18.06
N LEU A 159 18.52 -14.84 -18.26
CA LEU A 159 18.56 -13.91 -19.39
C LEU A 159 19.79 -13.00 -19.36
N ARG A 160 20.16 -12.47 -18.18
CA ARG A 160 21.37 -11.67 -18.03
C ARG A 160 22.62 -12.49 -18.35
N GLN A 161 22.73 -13.71 -17.84
CA GLN A 161 23.86 -14.61 -18.12
C GLN A 161 23.97 -14.94 -19.62
N LEU A 162 22.83 -15.11 -20.31
CA LEU A 162 22.82 -15.35 -21.74
C LEU A 162 23.33 -14.13 -22.53
N LEU A 163 22.92 -12.93 -22.15
CA LEU A 163 23.40 -11.68 -22.76
C LEU A 163 24.88 -11.47 -22.48
N ASP A 164 25.36 -11.74 -21.25
CA ASP A 164 26.78 -11.63 -20.89
C ASP A 164 27.62 -12.64 -21.69
N ALA A 165 27.17 -13.90 -21.81
CA ALA A 165 27.82 -14.93 -22.61
C ALA A 165 27.87 -14.55 -24.09
N GLY A 166 26.78 -14.00 -24.65
CA GLY A 166 26.72 -13.48 -26.00
C GLY A 166 27.70 -12.34 -26.24
N THR A 167 27.81 -11.42 -25.29
CA THR A 167 28.79 -10.32 -25.35
C THR A 167 30.22 -10.82 -25.32
N LEU A 168 30.55 -11.76 -24.43
CA LEU A 168 31.87 -12.37 -24.36
C LEU A 168 32.21 -13.18 -25.63
N ALA A 169 31.25 -13.87 -26.22
CA ALA A 169 31.43 -14.60 -27.48
C ALA A 169 31.70 -13.67 -28.66
N ASN A 170 31.06 -12.50 -28.68
CA ASN A 170 31.23 -11.50 -29.74
C ASN A 170 32.48 -10.64 -29.57
N LEU A 171 33.05 -10.56 -28.38
CA LEU A 171 34.27 -9.82 -28.05
C LEU A 171 35.32 -10.77 -27.43
N PRO A 172 35.86 -11.71 -28.21
CA PRO A 172 36.84 -12.65 -27.69
C PRO A 172 38.07 -11.92 -27.20
N ALA A 173 38.39 -12.06 -25.92
CA ALA A 173 39.62 -11.60 -25.32
C ALA A 173 40.63 -12.76 -25.31
N GLY A 174 41.86 -12.50 -25.71
CA GLY A 174 42.91 -13.51 -25.78
C GLY A 174 44.28 -12.93 -25.44
N PHE A 175 45.22 -13.83 -25.22
CA PHE A 175 46.63 -13.46 -25.02
C PHE A 175 47.35 -13.38 -26.38
N LYS A 176 47.99 -12.24 -26.67
CA LYS A 176 48.85 -12.08 -27.85
C LYS A 176 50.29 -12.41 -27.45
N SER A 177 50.92 -13.36 -28.16
CA SER A 177 52.32 -13.65 -27.97
C SER A 177 53.18 -12.50 -28.50
N ARG A 178 54.24 -12.11 -27.74
CA ARG A 178 55.23 -11.15 -28.19
C ARG A 178 56.07 -11.79 -29.30
N GLY A 179 56.02 -11.22 -30.50
CA GLY A 179 56.80 -11.67 -31.64
C GLY A 179 56.01 -12.18 -32.84
N ILE A 180 54.72 -12.36 -32.69
CA ILE A 180 53.82 -12.65 -33.80
C ILE A 180 53.35 -11.36 -34.44
N ARG A 181 53.69 -11.10 -35.68
CA ARG A 181 53.16 -9.98 -36.48
C ARG A 181 51.84 -10.41 -37.11
N VAL A 182 50.77 -9.72 -36.77
CA VAL A 182 49.49 -9.83 -37.44
C VAL A 182 49.50 -8.86 -38.60
N ARG A 183 49.21 -9.32 -39.81
CA ARG A 183 48.99 -8.43 -40.96
C ARG A 183 47.82 -7.51 -40.64
N ASP A 184 47.99 -6.21 -40.87
CA ASP A 184 47.01 -5.18 -40.60
C ASP A 184 46.59 -5.01 -39.13
N ASP A 185 47.56 -5.00 -38.21
CA ASP A 185 47.35 -4.81 -36.77
C ASP A 185 46.70 -3.43 -36.40
N ALA A 186 46.62 -2.53 -37.39
CA ALA A 186 46.02 -1.21 -37.17
C ALA A 186 44.46 -1.16 -37.28
N GLN A 187 43.82 -2.24 -37.73
CA GLN A 187 42.37 -2.31 -37.85
C GLN A 187 41.78 -3.34 -36.89
N PRO A 188 40.67 -2.99 -36.20
CA PRO A 188 39.99 -3.94 -35.32
C PRO A 188 39.40 -5.11 -36.15
N LEU A 189 39.52 -6.34 -35.62
CA LEU A 189 38.93 -7.55 -36.20
C LEU A 189 37.41 -7.41 -36.22
N GLN A 190 36.81 -7.74 -37.38
CA GLN A 190 35.36 -7.80 -37.50
C GLN A 190 34.82 -9.19 -37.05
N PRO A 191 33.59 -9.29 -36.59
CA PRO A 191 32.97 -10.57 -36.22
C PRO A 191 33.03 -11.55 -37.43
N GLY A 192 33.67 -12.72 -37.24
CA GLY A 192 33.82 -13.74 -38.31
C GLY A 192 35.04 -13.55 -39.22
N GLU A 193 35.87 -12.54 -39.00
CA GLU A 193 37.12 -12.32 -39.76
C GLU A 193 38.27 -13.17 -39.23
N PHE A 194 38.99 -13.84 -40.11
CA PHE A 194 40.24 -14.56 -39.84
C PHE A 194 41.40 -13.80 -40.49
N ARG A 195 42.46 -13.54 -39.74
CA ARG A 195 43.67 -12.89 -40.22
C ARG A 195 44.85 -13.84 -40.19
N ASP A 196 45.65 -13.81 -41.26
CA ASP A 196 46.86 -14.56 -41.34
C ASP A 196 47.90 -14.02 -40.38
N VAL A 197 48.62 -14.92 -39.71
CA VAL A 197 49.66 -14.64 -38.73
C VAL A 197 50.95 -15.15 -39.27
N ASP A 198 51.90 -14.28 -39.51
CA ASP A 198 53.26 -14.67 -39.90
C ASP A 198 53.97 -15.23 -38.67
N ALA A 199 54.42 -16.48 -38.74
CA ALA A 199 55.14 -17.18 -37.68
C ALA A 199 56.63 -16.80 -37.66
#